data_84d75e71f7717dc9ad41e6071a774422
#
_entry.id   84d75e71f7717dc9ad41e6071a774422
#
_cell.length_a   1.000
_cell.length_b   1.000
_cell.length_c   1.000
_cell.angle_alpha   90.00
_cell.angle_beta   90.00
_cell.angle_gamma   90.00
#
_symmetry.space_group_name_H-M   'P 1'
#
loop_
_entity.id
_entity.type
_entity.pdbx_description
1 polymer ?
#
loop_
_entity_poly.entity_id
_entity_poly.type
_entity_poly.pdbx_seq_one_letter_code
_entity_poly.pdbx_strand_id
1 'polypeptide(L)'
;LSLEPREFNFALTVRDNSDGGGGVAYDDMVVTVVDNDGDPLEVGAFEVTSQGLGNLYFADSPRMVTWNVAGTNEAPISVALVNITMSTDGGLTYPYQLAENVPNDGSHEVVMPDVATSTARIKVEAVGNIFYAINSQDFSLTRDGFLLTVDQLDYGVCQNNSVDAPIIFESAPSFTDTSV
;
A
#
# COMPACT_ATOMS: atom_id res chain seq x y z
N LEU A 1 -7.46 -5.39 -15.40
CA LEU A 1 -6.78 -6.66 -15.10
C LEU A 1 -7.19 -7.67 -16.18
N SER A 2 -6.20 -8.41 -16.71
CA SER A 2 -6.50 -9.52 -17.62
C SER A 2 -7.01 -10.70 -16.79
N LEU A 3 -8.16 -11.23 -17.15
CA LEU A 3 -8.75 -12.42 -16.56
C LEU A 3 -8.28 -13.72 -17.24
N GLU A 4 -7.43 -13.60 -18.26
CA GLU A 4 -6.94 -14.73 -19.02
C GLU A 4 -5.41 -14.77 -18.97
N PRO A 5 -4.79 -15.91 -18.76
CA PRO A 5 -3.35 -16.06 -18.80
C PRO A 5 -2.83 -15.74 -20.20
N ARG A 6 -1.75 -14.99 -20.28
CA ARG A 6 -1.13 -14.61 -21.57
C ARG A 6 0.31 -14.18 -21.40
N GLU A 7 1.03 -14.21 -22.50
CA GLU A 7 2.38 -13.68 -22.60
C GLU A 7 2.39 -12.40 -23.43
N PHE A 8 3.12 -11.40 -22.95
CA PHE A 8 3.43 -10.19 -23.70
C PHE A 8 4.92 -10.19 -24.03
N ASN A 9 5.24 -10.08 -25.30
CA ASN A 9 6.61 -9.95 -25.79
C ASN A 9 6.86 -8.47 -26.09
N PHE A 10 7.83 -7.89 -25.42
CA PHE A 10 8.28 -6.52 -25.65
C PHE A 10 9.66 -6.54 -26.28
N ALA A 11 9.90 -5.67 -27.27
CA ALA A 11 11.21 -5.47 -27.87
C ALA A 11 11.58 -4.00 -27.82
N LEU A 12 12.75 -3.68 -27.29
CA LEU A 12 13.34 -2.35 -27.32
C LEU A 12 14.42 -2.30 -28.39
N THR A 13 14.30 -1.36 -29.34
CA THR A 13 15.34 -1.12 -30.35
C THR A 13 15.89 0.29 -30.17
N VAL A 14 17.20 0.39 -29.98
CA VAL A 14 17.93 1.66 -29.90
C VAL A 14 18.79 1.83 -31.14
N ARG A 15 18.77 3.04 -31.72
CA ARG A 15 19.57 3.42 -32.88
C ARG A 15 20.37 4.68 -32.57
N ASP A 16 21.62 4.72 -32.97
CA ASP A 16 22.50 5.85 -32.72
C ASP A 16 22.37 7.00 -33.72
N ASN A 17 21.57 6.82 -34.78
CA ASN A 17 21.29 7.81 -35.82
C ASN A 17 22.56 8.40 -36.50
N SER A 18 23.66 7.67 -36.54
CA SER A 18 24.94 8.10 -37.14
C SER A 18 24.90 8.11 -38.66
N ASP A 19 25.39 9.22 -39.26
CA ASP A 19 25.53 9.39 -40.72
C ASP A 19 26.67 8.50 -41.25
N GLY A 20 26.42 7.30 -41.67
CA GLY A 20 27.45 6.44 -42.26
C GLY A 20 27.44 4.98 -41.80
N GLY A 21 26.32 4.52 -41.34
CA GLY A 21 26.13 3.14 -40.88
C GLY A 21 25.93 3.08 -39.40
N GLY A 22 24.75 3.51 -38.95
CA GLY A 22 24.39 3.55 -37.54
C GLY A 22 24.33 2.19 -36.87
N GLY A 23 24.79 2.14 -35.62
CA GLY A 23 24.62 0.98 -34.75
C GLY A 23 23.16 0.79 -34.34
N VAL A 24 22.74 -0.46 -34.28
CA VAL A 24 21.43 -0.87 -33.74
C VAL A 24 21.66 -1.88 -32.65
N ALA A 25 21.07 -1.61 -31.48
CA ALA A 25 21.00 -2.57 -30.39
C ALA A 25 19.52 -2.89 -30.10
N TYR A 26 19.25 -4.11 -29.71
CA TYR A 26 17.91 -4.53 -29.28
C TYR A 26 17.98 -5.39 -28.04
N ASP A 27 16.91 -5.36 -27.26
CA ASP A 27 16.69 -6.22 -26.11
C ASP A 27 15.23 -6.64 -26.06
N ASP A 28 14.98 -7.86 -25.62
CA ASP A 28 13.65 -8.44 -25.58
C ASP A 28 13.28 -8.76 -24.13
N MET A 29 12.00 -8.55 -23.78
CA MET A 29 11.45 -8.90 -22.49
C MET A 29 10.12 -9.63 -22.66
N VAL A 30 9.92 -10.70 -21.91
CA VAL A 30 8.65 -11.42 -21.83
C VAL A 30 8.00 -11.16 -20.49
N VAL A 31 6.74 -10.75 -20.49
CA VAL A 31 5.90 -10.64 -19.30
C VAL A 31 4.80 -11.68 -19.40
N THR A 32 4.79 -12.61 -18.45
CA THR A 32 3.76 -13.65 -18.36
C THR A 32 2.73 -13.24 -17.33
N VAL A 33 1.48 -13.10 -17.77
CA VAL A 33 0.33 -12.98 -16.89
C VAL A 33 -0.17 -14.41 -16.62
N VAL A 34 -0.17 -14.79 -15.36
CA VAL A 34 -0.66 -16.10 -14.94
C VAL A 34 -2.09 -15.99 -14.46
N ASP A 35 -2.85 -17.06 -14.66
CA ASP A 35 -4.12 -17.24 -13.99
C ASP A 35 -3.82 -17.54 -12.52
N ASN A 36 -4.53 -16.88 -11.63
CA ASN A 36 -4.39 -17.09 -10.20
C ASN A 36 -5.29 -18.24 -9.74
N ASP A 37 -5.33 -19.35 -10.45
CA ASP A 37 -6.08 -20.63 -10.30
C ASP A 37 -7.04 -20.77 -9.09
N GLY A 38 -7.19 -19.75 -8.30
CA GLY A 38 -8.23 -19.57 -7.30
C GLY A 38 -9.45 -18.92 -7.95
N ASP A 39 -10.64 -19.27 -7.52
CA ASP A 39 -11.84 -18.51 -7.87
C ASP A 39 -11.54 -17.01 -7.72
N PRO A 40 -11.60 -16.20 -8.80
CA PRO A 40 -11.34 -14.76 -8.71
C PRO A 40 -12.27 -14.05 -7.74
N LEU A 41 -13.32 -14.71 -7.26
CA LEU A 41 -14.20 -14.26 -6.20
C LEU A 41 -13.66 -14.57 -4.79
N GLU A 42 -12.72 -15.51 -4.66
CA GLU A 42 -12.17 -15.92 -3.36
C GLU A 42 -10.76 -15.32 -3.11
N VAL A 43 -9.94 -15.18 -4.14
CA VAL A 43 -8.54 -14.72 -3.97
C VAL A 43 -8.39 -13.23 -4.20
N GLY A 44 -9.16 -12.65 -5.10
CA GLY A 44 -9.12 -11.21 -5.42
C GLY A 44 -7.82 -10.78 -6.11
N ALA A 45 -7.61 -9.47 -6.17
CA ALA A 45 -6.40 -8.87 -6.72
C ALA A 45 -5.34 -8.63 -5.61
N PHE A 46 -4.06 -8.57 -6.01
CA PHE A 46 -3.03 -8.01 -5.13
C PHE A 46 -3.34 -6.53 -4.90
N GLU A 47 -3.74 -6.16 -3.69
CA GLU A 47 -4.19 -4.81 -3.36
C GLU A 47 -3.85 -4.43 -1.92
N VAL A 48 -3.59 -3.14 -1.68
CA VAL A 48 -3.45 -2.59 -0.33
C VAL A 48 -4.83 -2.40 0.26
N THR A 49 -5.11 -3.09 1.38
CA THR A 49 -6.43 -3.12 2.03
C THR A 49 -6.54 -2.15 3.20
N SER A 50 -5.43 -1.62 3.69
CA SER A 50 -5.38 -0.59 4.73
C SER A 50 -5.26 0.82 4.16
N GLN A 51 -5.44 1.84 5.00
CA GLN A 51 -5.35 3.28 4.65
C GLN A 51 -6.25 3.70 3.45
N GLY A 52 -7.36 2.99 3.23
CA GLY A 52 -8.23 3.20 2.08
C GLY A 52 -9.33 4.26 2.24
N LEU A 53 -9.62 4.73 3.46
CA LEU A 53 -10.80 5.52 3.77
C LEU A 53 -10.52 7.00 4.12
N GLY A 54 -9.41 7.57 3.67
CA GLY A 54 -9.07 8.97 3.96
C GLY A 54 -8.80 9.24 5.45
N ASN A 55 -8.27 8.26 6.15
CA ASN A 55 -8.01 8.35 7.60
C ASN A 55 -6.95 9.38 7.92
N LEU A 56 -7.01 9.92 9.15
CA LEU A 56 -5.99 10.76 9.74
C LEU A 56 -5.16 9.92 10.73
N TYR A 57 -3.84 9.93 10.56
CA TYR A 57 -2.89 9.28 11.46
C TYR A 57 -1.88 10.28 11.99
N PHE A 58 -1.19 9.91 13.07
CA PHE A 58 -0.05 10.69 13.56
C PHE A 58 1.23 10.31 12.81
N ALA A 59 2.01 11.33 12.50
CA ALA A 59 3.40 11.17 12.11
C ALA A 59 4.19 10.52 13.25
N ASP A 60 5.28 9.84 12.93
CA ASP A 60 6.15 9.13 13.89
C ASP A 60 5.41 8.12 14.78
N SER A 61 4.33 7.53 14.26
CA SER A 61 3.55 6.51 14.96
C SER A 61 3.55 5.17 14.23
N PRO A 62 3.52 4.03 14.96
CA PRO A 62 3.41 2.72 14.34
C PRO A 62 2.03 2.53 13.72
N ARG A 63 2.00 1.93 12.53
CA ARG A 63 0.76 1.59 11.82
C ARG A 63 0.90 0.26 11.10
N MET A 64 -0.17 -0.53 11.16
CA MET A 64 -0.24 -1.74 10.39
C MET A 64 -0.62 -1.41 8.93
N VAL A 65 0.21 -1.84 7.99
CA VAL A 65 -0.12 -1.88 6.56
C VAL A 65 -0.57 -3.28 6.23
N THR A 66 -1.72 -3.41 5.59
CA THR A 66 -2.26 -4.71 5.17
C THR A 66 -2.53 -4.73 3.68
N TRP A 67 -2.35 -5.91 3.07
CA TRP A 67 -2.62 -6.13 1.65
C TRP A 67 -3.16 -7.53 1.41
N ASN A 68 -3.90 -7.70 0.33
CA ASN A 68 -4.27 -9.02 -0.17
C ASN A 68 -3.09 -9.59 -0.95
N VAL A 69 -2.55 -10.71 -0.48
CA VAL A 69 -1.42 -11.40 -1.14
C VAL A 69 -1.82 -11.98 -2.49
N ALA A 70 -3.09 -12.36 -2.66
CA ALA A 70 -3.65 -12.87 -3.90
C ALA A 70 -2.86 -14.07 -4.48
N GLY A 71 -2.29 -14.92 -3.64
CA GLY A 71 -1.50 -16.08 -4.07
C GLY A 71 -0.16 -15.75 -4.72
N THR A 72 0.27 -14.49 -4.71
CA THR A 72 1.53 -14.06 -5.37
C THR A 72 2.80 -14.59 -4.69
N ASN A 73 2.69 -15.07 -3.45
CA ASN A 73 3.78 -15.73 -2.71
C ASN A 73 3.95 -17.21 -3.06
N GLU A 74 2.99 -17.79 -3.79
CA GLU A 74 2.98 -19.19 -4.22
C GLU A 74 3.37 -19.33 -5.71
N ALA A 75 3.69 -20.57 -6.11
CA ALA A 75 3.96 -20.86 -7.52
C ALA A 75 2.70 -20.62 -8.38
N PRO A 76 2.85 -20.12 -9.61
CA PRO A 76 4.09 -19.91 -10.36
C PRO A 76 4.75 -18.54 -10.12
N ILE A 77 4.14 -17.59 -9.40
CA ILE A 77 4.65 -16.23 -9.18
C ILE A 77 5.80 -16.22 -8.18
N SER A 78 5.64 -16.90 -7.03
CA SER A 78 6.65 -17.19 -6.01
C SER A 78 7.41 -15.93 -5.48
N VAL A 79 6.71 -14.83 -5.28
CA VAL A 79 7.27 -13.60 -4.69
C VAL A 79 7.18 -13.67 -3.17
N ALA A 80 8.29 -13.98 -2.53
CA ALA A 80 8.36 -14.15 -1.09
C ALA A 80 8.45 -12.83 -0.30
N LEU A 81 8.95 -11.77 -0.92
CA LEU A 81 9.27 -10.50 -0.27
C LEU A 81 8.63 -9.32 -1.01
N VAL A 82 8.27 -8.29 -0.23
CA VAL A 82 7.76 -7.01 -0.73
C VAL A 82 8.48 -5.84 -0.08
N ASN A 83 8.44 -4.68 -0.73
CA ASN A 83 8.83 -3.40 -0.17
C ASN A 83 7.59 -2.54 0.08
N ILE A 84 7.62 -1.73 1.13
CA ILE A 84 6.55 -0.79 1.47
C ILE A 84 7.11 0.61 1.43
N THR A 85 6.52 1.45 0.59
CA THR A 85 6.92 2.85 0.42
C THR A 85 5.73 3.79 0.58
N MET A 86 6.00 5.04 0.90
CA MET A 86 4.97 6.07 1.05
C MET A 86 5.26 7.29 0.18
N SER A 87 4.20 7.80 -0.41
CA SER A 87 4.08 9.07 -1.10
C SER A 87 3.47 10.12 -0.19
N THR A 88 3.78 11.39 -0.44
CA THR A 88 3.12 12.57 0.15
C THR A 88 2.51 13.50 -0.89
N ASP A 89 2.51 13.09 -2.15
CA ASP A 89 2.10 13.88 -3.32
C ASP A 89 1.01 13.20 -4.16
N GLY A 90 0.16 12.39 -3.52
CA GLY A 90 -0.94 11.69 -4.19
C GLY A 90 -0.49 10.47 -5.02
N GLY A 91 0.72 9.95 -4.78
CA GLY A 91 1.23 8.78 -5.49
C GLY A 91 2.08 9.09 -6.72
N LEU A 92 2.50 10.34 -6.92
CA LEU A 92 3.39 10.72 -8.02
C LEU A 92 4.84 10.28 -7.76
N THR A 93 5.30 10.43 -6.52
CA THR A 93 6.62 9.95 -6.08
C THR A 93 6.51 9.19 -4.75
N TYR A 94 7.47 8.31 -4.48
CA TYR A 94 7.50 7.49 -3.26
C TYR A 94 8.84 7.62 -2.53
N PRO A 95 9.13 8.79 -1.93
CA PRO A 95 10.45 9.06 -1.33
C PRO A 95 10.66 8.40 0.04
N TYR A 96 9.61 7.92 0.70
CA TYR A 96 9.72 7.35 2.04
C TYR A 96 9.71 5.83 1.98
N GLN A 97 10.86 5.21 2.29
CA GLN A 97 10.95 3.77 2.48
C GLN A 97 10.48 3.43 3.89
N LEU A 98 9.33 2.74 4.01
CA LEU A 98 8.77 2.35 5.30
C LEU A 98 9.27 0.97 5.75
N ALA A 99 9.36 0.03 4.81
CA ALA A 99 9.92 -1.29 5.04
C ALA A 99 10.53 -1.85 3.75
N GLU A 100 11.58 -2.65 3.89
CA GLU A 100 12.31 -3.24 2.78
C GLU A 100 12.49 -4.73 3.00
N ASN A 101 12.26 -5.53 1.94
CA ASN A 101 12.41 -6.98 1.96
C ASN A 101 11.64 -7.67 3.09
N VAL A 102 10.41 -7.24 3.35
CA VAL A 102 9.55 -7.87 4.35
C VAL A 102 8.76 -9.04 3.74
N PRO A 103 8.33 -10.04 4.53
CA PRO A 103 7.56 -11.16 4.02
C PRO A 103 6.28 -10.72 3.28
N ASN A 104 5.98 -11.39 2.16
CA ASN A 104 4.71 -11.22 1.44
C ASN A 104 3.62 -12.09 2.08
N ASP A 105 3.22 -11.78 3.31
CA ASP A 105 2.28 -12.53 4.14
C ASP A 105 0.96 -11.78 4.44
N GLY A 106 0.80 -10.57 3.84
CA GLY A 106 -0.42 -9.79 3.91
C GLY A 106 -0.43 -8.68 4.95
N SER A 107 0.60 -8.55 5.82
CA SER A 107 0.64 -7.49 6.82
C SER A 107 2.06 -7.16 7.30
N HIS A 108 2.30 -5.87 7.60
CA HIS A 108 3.54 -5.45 8.24
C HIS A 108 3.33 -4.16 9.03
N GLU A 109 3.90 -4.10 10.24
CA GLU A 109 3.91 -2.86 11.03
C GLU A 109 5.02 -1.95 10.56
N VAL A 110 4.68 -0.70 10.24
CA VAL A 110 5.63 0.34 9.82
C VAL A 110 5.52 1.55 10.74
N VAL A 111 6.58 2.35 10.82
CA VAL A 111 6.53 3.67 11.48
C VAL A 111 6.29 4.71 10.40
N MET A 112 5.21 5.50 10.56
CA MET A 112 4.92 6.60 9.65
C MET A 112 6.01 7.66 9.76
N PRO A 113 6.46 8.27 8.64
CA PRO A 113 7.52 9.27 8.68
C PRO A 113 7.05 10.55 9.39
N ASP A 114 7.99 11.30 9.98
CA ASP A 114 7.72 12.60 10.60
C ASP A 114 7.43 13.67 9.53
N VAL A 115 6.26 13.59 8.94
CA VAL A 115 5.79 14.54 7.90
C VAL A 115 4.30 14.78 8.04
N ALA A 116 3.86 16.02 7.82
CA ALA A 116 2.44 16.36 7.72
C ALA A 116 2.03 16.42 6.24
N THR A 117 0.94 15.76 5.89
CA THR A 117 0.39 15.74 4.54
C THR A 117 -1.08 15.36 4.56
N SER A 118 -1.84 15.78 3.54
CA SER A 118 -3.23 15.36 3.30
C SER A 118 -3.38 14.45 2.08
N THR A 119 -2.28 14.10 1.42
CA THR A 119 -2.27 13.34 0.16
C THR A 119 -1.28 12.18 0.23
N ALA A 120 -1.22 11.51 1.39
CA ALA A 120 -0.37 10.34 1.55
C ALA A 120 -0.94 9.12 0.80
N ARG A 121 -0.04 8.31 0.22
CA ARG A 121 -0.34 7.02 -0.40
C ARG A 121 0.67 5.98 0.03
N ILE A 122 0.21 4.75 0.26
CA ILE A 122 1.06 3.57 0.49
C ILE A 122 1.14 2.76 -0.78
N LYS A 123 2.36 2.35 -1.13
CA LYS A 123 2.62 1.38 -2.19
C LYS A 123 3.30 0.15 -1.59
N VAL A 124 2.76 -1.03 -1.90
CA VAL A 124 3.39 -2.33 -1.64
C VAL A 124 3.83 -2.89 -2.98
N GLU A 125 5.12 -3.17 -3.15
CA GLU A 125 5.67 -3.63 -4.41
C GLU A 125 6.51 -4.91 -4.24
N ALA A 126 6.42 -5.78 -5.23
CA ALA A 126 7.12 -7.06 -5.26
C ALA A 126 8.63 -6.89 -5.37
N VAL A 127 9.39 -7.68 -4.61
CA VAL A 127 10.84 -7.79 -4.79
C VAL A 127 11.15 -8.82 -5.87
N GLY A 128 11.86 -8.40 -6.90
CA GLY A 128 12.23 -9.27 -8.02
C GLY A 128 11.11 -9.57 -9.02
N ASN A 129 9.99 -8.84 -8.96
CA ASN A 129 8.90 -8.90 -9.93
C ASN A 129 8.37 -7.48 -10.21
N ILE A 130 7.45 -7.32 -11.18
CA ILE A 130 7.00 -6.03 -11.71
C ILE A 130 5.67 -5.55 -11.15
N PHE A 131 4.98 -6.33 -10.33
CA PHE A 131 3.68 -5.94 -9.80
C PHE A 131 3.77 -5.15 -8.50
N TYR A 132 2.83 -4.29 -8.30
CA TYR A 132 2.62 -3.52 -7.08
C TYR A 132 1.15 -3.16 -6.88
N ALA A 133 0.81 -2.71 -5.68
CA ALA A 133 -0.48 -2.13 -5.37
C ALA A 133 -0.31 -0.82 -4.60
N ILE A 134 -1.28 0.08 -4.78
CA ILE A 134 -1.37 1.36 -4.06
C ILE A 134 -2.73 1.39 -3.37
N ASN A 135 -2.79 1.91 -2.15
CA ASN A 135 -4.06 2.08 -1.45
C ASN A 135 -5.02 2.99 -2.24
N SER A 136 -6.33 2.74 -2.12
CA SER A 136 -7.35 3.30 -3.01
C SER A 136 -7.59 4.81 -2.88
N GLN A 137 -7.28 5.40 -1.72
CA GLN A 137 -7.56 6.81 -1.43
C GLN A 137 -6.40 7.47 -0.70
N ASP A 138 -6.35 8.82 -0.77
CA ASP A 138 -5.43 9.59 0.03
C ASP A 138 -5.78 9.48 1.52
N PHE A 139 -4.76 9.44 2.37
CA PHE A 139 -4.90 9.60 3.81
C PHE A 139 -4.05 10.78 4.30
N SER A 140 -4.28 11.21 5.53
CA SER A 140 -3.58 12.34 6.11
C SER A 140 -2.64 11.91 7.23
N LEU A 141 -1.51 12.60 7.33
CA LEU A 141 -0.62 12.56 8.48
C LEU A 141 -0.56 13.94 9.14
N THR A 142 -0.64 13.98 10.46
CA THR A 142 -0.45 15.20 11.27
C THR A 142 0.65 14.97 12.31
N ARG A 143 1.38 16.05 12.64
CA ARG A 143 2.40 16.02 13.69
C ARG A 143 1.83 16.35 15.07
N ASP A 144 0.72 17.09 15.10
CA ASP A 144 0.18 17.67 16.31
C ASP A 144 -1.28 17.27 16.51
N GLY A 145 -1.70 17.32 17.78
CA GLY A 145 -3.10 17.17 18.14
C GLY A 145 -3.43 15.86 18.84
N PHE A 146 -4.70 15.58 18.87
CA PHE A 146 -5.26 14.33 19.36
C PHE A 146 -6.43 13.89 18.46
N LEU A 147 -6.68 12.60 18.43
CA LEU A 147 -7.81 12.00 17.76
C LEU A 147 -8.74 11.36 18.79
N LEU A 148 -10.03 11.59 18.63
CA LEU A 148 -11.07 10.86 19.33
C LEU A 148 -11.78 9.98 18.32
N THR A 149 -11.74 8.68 18.51
CA THR A 149 -12.45 7.72 17.70
C THR A 149 -13.47 6.98 18.55
N VAL A 150 -14.61 6.67 17.98
CA VAL A 150 -15.63 5.81 18.57
C VAL A 150 -15.68 4.51 17.77
N ASP A 151 -15.81 3.41 18.49
CA ASP A 151 -15.86 2.09 17.86
C ASP A 151 -17.11 1.93 16.99
N GLN A 152 -18.20 2.59 17.39
CA GLN A 152 -19.48 2.55 16.69
C GLN A 152 -20.17 3.91 16.79
N LEU A 153 -20.73 4.40 15.68
CA LEU A 153 -21.41 5.70 15.62
C LEU A 153 -22.87 5.65 16.08
N ASP A 154 -23.48 4.46 16.15
CA ASP A 154 -24.87 4.27 16.55
C ASP A 154 -25.00 3.09 17.52
N TYR A 155 -25.58 3.36 18.67
CA TYR A 155 -25.82 2.39 19.74
C TYR A 155 -27.33 2.29 19.99
N GLY A 156 -27.92 1.14 19.66
CA GLY A 156 -29.30 0.84 20.00
C GLY A 156 -29.45 0.52 21.49
N VAL A 157 -30.18 1.34 22.24
CA VAL A 157 -30.44 1.13 23.67
C VAL A 157 -31.94 0.99 23.93
N CYS A 158 -32.32 -0.08 24.62
CA CYS A 158 -33.72 -0.23 25.09
C CYS A 158 -33.98 0.72 26.25
N GLN A 159 -35.24 1.13 26.42
CA GLN A 159 -35.67 1.99 27.50
C GLN A 159 -35.26 1.42 28.89
N ASN A 160 -34.69 2.25 29.75
CA ASN A 160 -34.16 1.92 31.07
C ASN A 160 -32.85 1.09 31.08
N ASN A 161 -32.16 0.95 29.95
CA ASN A 161 -30.82 0.38 29.88
C ASN A 161 -29.80 1.46 29.51
N SER A 162 -28.54 1.17 29.78
CA SER A 162 -27.40 1.96 29.35
C SER A 162 -26.47 1.10 28.50
N VAL A 163 -25.72 1.74 27.62
CA VAL A 163 -24.62 1.10 26.87
C VAL A 163 -23.36 1.95 27.05
N ASP A 164 -22.26 1.29 27.29
CA ASP A 164 -20.96 1.97 27.32
C ASP A 164 -20.45 2.11 25.89
N ALA A 165 -20.25 3.35 25.45
CA ALA A 165 -19.65 3.67 24.17
C ALA A 165 -18.17 4.01 24.41
N PRO A 166 -17.22 3.11 24.10
CA PRO A 166 -15.81 3.38 24.28
C PRO A 166 -15.38 4.49 23.32
N ILE A 167 -14.72 5.50 23.88
CA ILE A 167 -14.04 6.55 23.13
C ILE A 167 -12.55 6.26 23.19
N ILE A 168 -11.94 6.04 22.06
CA ILE A 168 -10.51 5.83 21.95
C ILE A 168 -9.86 7.21 21.77
N PHE A 169 -8.97 7.54 22.72
CA PHE A 169 -8.15 8.74 22.66
C PHE A 169 -6.76 8.38 22.17
N GLU A 170 -6.31 9.01 21.11
CA GLU A 170 -4.96 8.87 20.57
C GLU A 170 -4.35 10.27 20.44
N SER A 171 -3.16 10.47 21.02
CA SER A 171 -2.42 11.73 20.91
C SER A 171 -1.21 11.57 20.02
N ALA A 172 -0.77 12.68 19.40
CA ALA A 172 0.50 12.73 18.70
C ALA A 172 1.65 12.36 19.67
N PRO A 173 2.71 11.68 19.22
CA PRO A 173 3.87 11.37 20.06
C PRO A 173 4.53 12.61 20.69
N SER A 174 4.44 13.76 20.01
CA SER A 174 4.94 15.06 20.48
C SER A 174 4.01 15.79 21.45
N PHE A 175 2.79 15.27 21.69
CA PHE A 175 1.82 15.92 22.56
C PHE A 175 2.20 15.75 24.03
N THR A 176 2.67 16.82 24.66
CA THR A 176 3.17 16.84 26.04
C THR A 176 2.28 17.60 27.02
N ASP A 177 1.11 18.06 26.61
CA ASP A 177 0.20 18.78 27.51
C ASP A 177 -0.44 17.81 28.50
N THR A 178 -0.09 17.99 29.77
CA THR A 178 -0.58 17.19 30.92
C THR A 178 -1.63 17.95 31.74
N SER A 179 -2.08 19.10 31.30
CA SER A 179 -3.12 19.87 31.97
C SER A 179 -4.50 19.34 31.63
N VAL A 180 -5.05 18.57 32.55
CA VAL A 180 -6.47 18.21 32.61
C VAL A 180 -7.14 19.03 33.68
#